data_fce0fd55e73db2807ad91bbedaab4171
#
_entry.id   fce0fd55e73db2807ad91bbedaab4171
#
_cell.length_a   1.000
_cell.length_b   1.000
_cell.length_c   1.000
_cell.angle_alpha   90.00
_cell.angle_beta   90.00
_cell.angle_gamma   90.00
#
_symmetry.space_group_name_H-M   'P 1'
#
loop_
_entity.id
_entity.type
_entity.pdbx_description
1 polymer ?
#
loop_
_entity_poly.entity_id
_entity_poly.type
_entity_poly.pdbx_seq_one_letter_code
_entity_poly.pdbx_strand_id
1 'polypeptide(L)'
;FGAFTIGPNKIKSDNDAFVIPHIAKSWQLSNGNAWGLSFYGRGGMDTEWKGGTATFDPDGPGPAGPTTFEGTYGAGKAGVNLNQAFLDVTWAKQVNDKFSFGISAVLVAQTFKAFGVGTFAPYTETFNLSEDPMNPDMPQNLSNNGTDWSFGAGFKVGFHAPLSDKFSLGLMYQSKIWMNEFDDYADLFAEQGDFDIPANLKFGVTFHASDTLDLNFDIEQIWYSDVDSVANPIQNLFACPGAMQGGMDVSSCLGGDNGGGFGWDDMTVFKVGARWEVGEDWTWRFGYSYGEQPIDKDQMTFNILAPAVVESHFTTGFTLERTPGRQFNIALKYAPENSQTGPQNFDGPPDLAQDVKWKMYQWEIEASYSWRF
;
A
#
# COMPACT_ATOMS: atom_id res chain seq x y z
N PHE A 1 12.60 -2.45 29.32
CA PHE A 1 12.37 -1.24 28.62
C PHE A 1 10.95 -0.78 28.96
N GLY A 2 10.81 0.45 29.45
CA GLY A 2 9.54 1.05 29.78
C GLY A 2 8.76 1.45 28.53
N ALA A 3 7.55 1.92 28.73
CA ALA A 3 6.74 2.51 27.69
C ALA A 3 7.46 3.72 27.07
N PHE A 4 7.22 3.95 25.79
CA PHE A 4 7.62 5.20 25.17
C PHE A 4 6.40 5.99 24.73
N THR A 5 6.53 7.30 24.78
CA THR A 5 5.46 8.24 24.41
C THR A 5 5.96 9.14 23.29
N ILE A 6 5.25 9.14 22.16
CA ILE A 6 5.49 10.11 21.09
C ILE A 6 5.12 11.50 21.61
N GLY A 7 6.06 12.42 21.58
CA GLY A 7 5.87 13.77 22.12
C GLY A 7 4.88 14.61 21.30
N PRO A 8 4.25 15.63 21.92
CA PRO A 8 3.31 16.53 21.25
C PRO A 8 4.03 17.30 20.14
N ASN A 9 3.63 17.04 18.88
CA ASN A 9 4.27 17.64 17.72
C ASN A 9 3.32 17.80 16.54
N LYS A 10 3.69 18.65 15.58
CA LYS A 10 2.98 18.77 14.30
C LYS A 10 4.01 18.85 13.19
N ILE A 11 4.20 17.76 12.51
CA ILE A 11 5.15 17.62 11.41
C ILE A 11 4.45 17.22 10.11
N LYS A 12 5.05 17.58 8.98
CA LYS A 12 4.62 17.18 7.64
C LYS A 12 5.68 16.24 7.08
N SER A 13 5.27 15.22 6.33
CA SER A 13 6.21 14.40 5.54
C SER A 13 6.88 15.26 4.46
N ASP A 14 8.18 15.11 4.30
CA ASP A 14 8.96 15.82 3.27
C ASP A 14 8.94 15.08 1.92
N ASN A 15 8.52 13.82 1.89
CA ASN A 15 8.30 13.07 0.66
C ASN A 15 6.88 13.34 0.15
N ASP A 16 6.75 14.22 -0.87
CA ASP A 16 5.46 14.70 -1.34
C ASP A 16 5.32 14.74 -2.88
N ALA A 17 6.31 14.22 -3.64
CA ALA A 17 6.25 14.19 -5.09
C ALA A 17 6.86 12.91 -5.67
N PHE A 18 6.10 12.19 -6.50
CA PHE A 18 6.47 10.89 -7.06
C PHE A 18 6.23 10.86 -8.55
N VAL A 19 7.11 10.18 -9.30
CA VAL A 19 6.95 9.90 -10.73
C VAL A 19 6.68 8.42 -10.91
N ILE A 20 5.51 8.10 -11.48
CA ILE A 20 5.08 6.71 -11.73
C ILE A 20 5.05 6.48 -13.24
N PRO A 21 6.07 5.82 -13.82
CA PRO A 21 6.13 5.55 -15.25
C PRO A 21 5.20 4.40 -15.66
N HIS A 22 4.72 4.47 -16.91
CA HIS A 22 3.99 3.37 -17.50
C HIS A 22 4.24 3.28 -19.00
N ILE A 23 4.43 2.07 -19.52
CA ILE A 23 4.56 1.78 -20.95
C ILE A 23 3.88 0.44 -21.25
N ALA A 24 3.12 0.37 -22.36
CA ALA A 24 2.47 -0.85 -22.77
C ALA A 24 2.47 -1.00 -24.30
N LYS A 25 2.43 -2.26 -24.76
CA LYS A 25 2.26 -2.61 -26.16
C LYS A 25 1.36 -3.84 -26.29
N SER A 26 0.48 -3.83 -27.27
CA SER A 26 -0.36 -4.97 -27.61
C SER A 26 -0.21 -5.35 -29.09
N TRP A 27 -0.41 -6.62 -29.37
CA TRP A 27 -0.39 -7.20 -30.71
C TRP A 27 -1.65 -8.01 -30.91
N GLN A 28 -2.44 -7.67 -31.91
CA GLN A 28 -3.54 -8.51 -32.35
C GLN A 28 -3.01 -9.60 -33.28
N LEU A 29 -3.41 -10.83 -33.04
CA LEU A 29 -3.10 -11.99 -33.86
C LEU A 29 -4.34 -12.44 -34.62
N SER A 30 -4.14 -13.38 -35.57
CA SER A 30 -5.24 -14.05 -36.24
C SER A 30 -6.13 -14.82 -35.23
N ASN A 31 -7.41 -15.07 -35.63
CA ASN A 31 -8.34 -15.90 -34.87
C ASN A 31 -8.75 -15.36 -33.48
N GLY A 32 -8.80 -14.03 -33.31
CA GLY A 32 -9.27 -13.38 -32.10
C GLY A 32 -8.29 -13.50 -30.91
N ASN A 33 -7.05 -13.88 -31.14
CA ASN A 33 -6.01 -13.88 -30.12
C ASN A 33 -5.29 -12.51 -30.08
N ALA A 34 -4.78 -12.14 -28.90
CA ALA A 34 -3.94 -10.98 -28.71
C ALA A 34 -2.86 -11.26 -27.66
N TRP A 35 -1.72 -10.58 -27.80
CA TRP A 35 -0.70 -10.50 -26.76
C TRP A 35 -0.58 -9.05 -26.28
N GLY A 36 -0.25 -8.91 -25.03
CA GLY A 36 0.04 -7.61 -24.40
C GLY A 36 1.27 -7.72 -23.52
N LEU A 37 2.03 -6.64 -23.50
CA LEU A 37 3.13 -6.43 -22.57
C LEU A 37 2.90 -5.07 -21.92
N SER A 38 2.89 -4.99 -20.60
CA SER A 38 2.81 -3.71 -19.89
C SER A 38 3.81 -3.68 -18.74
N PHE A 39 4.51 -2.56 -18.65
CA PHE A 39 5.37 -2.22 -17.52
C PHE A 39 4.83 -0.96 -16.87
N TYR A 40 4.65 -0.98 -15.55
CA TYR A 40 4.11 0.16 -14.82
C TYR A 40 4.59 0.18 -13.37
N GLY A 41 4.82 1.39 -12.86
CA GLY A 41 5.00 1.61 -11.43
C GLY A 41 3.66 1.55 -10.70
N ARG A 42 3.69 1.10 -9.46
CA ARG A 42 2.59 1.22 -8.51
C ARG A 42 3.15 1.90 -7.28
N GLY A 43 2.43 2.91 -6.77
CA GLY A 43 2.81 3.57 -5.53
C GLY A 43 2.71 2.61 -4.37
N GLY A 44 3.67 2.68 -3.48
CA GLY A 44 3.68 2.00 -2.19
C GLY A 44 3.53 3.00 -1.04
N MET A 45 4.27 2.78 0.01
CA MET A 45 4.35 3.69 1.16
C MET A 45 5.58 4.59 0.99
N ASP A 46 5.42 5.89 1.21
CA ASP A 46 6.57 6.80 1.14
C ASP A 46 6.37 7.99 2.08
N THR A 47 7.11 7.99 3.17
CA THR A 47 7.05 9.04 4.18
C THR A 47 8.46 9.39 4.66
N GLU A 48 8.67 10.66 4.97
CA GLU A 48 9.87 11.14 5.67
C GLU A 48 9.48 12.20 6.70
N TRP A 49 9.57 11.83 7.97
CA TRP A 49 9.26 12.70 9.10
C TRP A 49 10.54 13.27 9.70
N LYS A 50 10.81 14.54 9.47
CA LYS A 50 11.92 15.27 10.08
C LYS A 50 11.45 16.01 11.32
N GLY A 51 11.96 15.60 12.48
CA GLY A 51 11.57 16.17 13.78
C GLY A 51 10.65 15.25 14.57
N GLY A 52 9.96 15.83 15.55
CA GLY A 52 9.28 15.04 16.58
C GLY A 52 10.21 14.71 17.74
N THR A 53 9.65 14.15 18.77
CA THR A 53 10.37 13.64 19.94
C THR A 53 9.66 12.41 20.47
N ALA A 54 10.39 11.50 21.09
CA ALA A 54 9.81 10.43 21.89
C ALA A 54 10.51 10.37 23.26
N THR A 55 9.70 10.10 24.28
CA THR A 55 10.17 10.02 25.68
C THR A 55 10.11 8.57 26.13
N PHE A 56 11.21 8.09 26.65
CA PHE A 56 11.35 6.76 27.23
C PHE A 56 11.50 6.87 28.73
N ASP A 57 10.79 6.01 29.43
CA ASP A 57 10.94 5.81 30.85
C ASP A 57 11.44 4.38 31.09
N PRO A 58 12.76 4.17 31.27
CA PRO A 58 13.35 2.84 31.29
C PRO A 58 13.00 2.03 32.52
N ASP A 59 12.55 2.66 33.59
CA ASP A 59 12.25 2.00 34.88
C ASP A 59 10.86 2.39 35.44
N GLY A 60 10.02 3.08 34.63
CA GLY A 60 8.67 3.52 35.02
C GLY A 60 8.74 4.48 36.21
N PRO A 61 8.06 4.19 37.35
CA PRO A 61 8.12 5.06 38.54
C PRO A 61 9.46 4.97 39.30
N GLY A 62 10.49 4.45 38.67
CA GLY A 62 11.82 4.31 39.24
C GLY A 62 12.63 5.60 39.30
N PRO A 63 13.87 5.56 39.84
CA PRO A 63 14.67 6.77 40.03
C PRO A 63 15.32 7.33 38.76
N ALA A 64 15.39 6.57 37.64
CA ALA A 64 16.07 7.04 36.43
C ALA A 64 15.30 8.17 35.75
N GLY A 65 14.00 8.13 35.82
CA GLY A 65 13.09 9.14 35.22
C GLY A 65 13.09 9.11 33.68
N PRO A 66 12.09 9.77 33.06
CA PRO A 66 11.92 9.79 31.62
C PRO A 66 13.03 10.60 30.92
N THR A 67 13.48 10.09 29.76
CA THR A 67 14.44 10.77 28.89
C THR A 67 13.83 10.98 27.51
N THR A 68 13.93 12.21 26.99
CA THR A 68 13.39 12.57 25.68
C THR A 68 14.49 12.57 24.62
N PHE A 69 14.17 11.97 23.48
CA PHE A 69 15.05 11.84 22.32
C PHE A 69 14.42 12.50 21.09
N GLU A 70 15.27 12.96 20.17
CA GLU A 70 14.90 13.54 18.89
C GLU A 70 14.32 12.50 17.91
N GLY A 71 13.31 12.92 17.14
CA GLY A 71 12.65 12.09 16.13
C GLY A 71 11.34 11.48 16.61
N THR A 72 10.45 11.18 15.66
CA THR A 72 9.10 10.66 15.93
C THR A 72 9.11 9.44 16.85
N TYR A 73 10.08 8.58 16.70
CA TYR A 73 10.27 7.40 17.56
C TYR A 73 11.52 7.49 18.42
N GLY A 74 12.13 8.68 18.55
CA GLY A 74 13.32 8.87 19.37
C GLY A 74 14.63 8.35 18.74
N ALA A 75 14.64 8.02 17.45
CA ALA A 75 15.80 7.55 16.70
C ALA A 75 16.15 8.47 15.50
N GLY A 76 15.92 9.77 15.67
CA GLY A 76 16.11 10.76 14.62
C GLY A 76 14.95 10.78 13.61
N LYS A 77 15.23 11.17 12.36
CA LYS A 77 14.20 11.19 11.34
C LYS A 77 13.66 9.77 11.08
N ALA A 78 12.34 9.65 10.89
CA ALA A 78 11.68 8.38 10.67
C ALA A 78 10.92 8.36 9.34
N GLY A 79 10.76 7.19 8.75
CA GLY A 79 10.00 7.03 7.53
C GLY A 79 10.26 5.70 6.85
N VAL A 80 9.50 5.48 5.79
CA VAL A 80 9.64 4.33 4.89
C VAL A 80 9.58 4.79 3.44
N ASN A 81 10.15 3.97 2.55
CA ASN A 81 10.04 4.14 1.11
C ASN A 81 9.86 2.75 0.48
N LEU A 82 8.69 2.50 -0.08
CA LEU A 82 8.34 1.28 -0.81
C LEU A 82 7.95 1.66 -2.23
N ASN A 83 8.67 1.15 -3.21
CA ASN A 83 8.30 1.30 -4.63
C ASN A 83 8.11 -0.06 -5.26
N GLN A 84 7.14 -0.17 -6.15
CA GLN A 84 6.79 -1.40 -6.84
C GLN A 84 6.74 -1.17 -8.35
N ALA A 85 7.35 -2.08 -9.12
CA ALA A 85 7.33 -2.10 -10.57
C ALA A 85 6.81 -3.45 -11.06
N PHE A 86 5.80 -3.40 -11.91
CA PHE A 86 5.10 -4.57 -12.45
C PHE A 86 5.41 -4.75 -13.93
N LEU A 87 5.60 -5.99 -14.34
CA LEU A 87 5.67 -6.42 -15.72
C LEU A 87 4.61 -7.49 -15.97
N ASP A 88 3.57 -7.14 -16.70
CA ASP A 88 2.51 -8.07 -17.09
C ASP A 88 2.76 -8.57 -18.52
N VAL A 89 2.78 -9.90 -18.69
CA VAL A 89 2.77 -10.58 -19.99
C VAL A 89 1.40 -11.23 -20.15
N THR A 90 0.58 -10.68 -21.03
CA THR A 90 -0.83 -11.03 -21.17
C THR A 90 -1.08 -11.78 -22.48
N TRP A 91 -1.83 -12.86 -22.42
CA TRP A 91 -2.49 -13.45 -23.58
C TRP A 91 -3.99 -13.34 -23.40
N ALA A 92 -4.68 -12.92 -24.47
CA ALA A 92 -6.12 -12.77 -24.47
C ALA A 92 -6.73 -13.44 -25.71
N LYS A 93 -7.97 -13.90 -25.57
CA LYS A 93 -8.72 -14.54 -26.65
C LYS A 93 -10.17 -14.08 -26.64
N GLN A 94 -10.63 -13.61 -27.78
CA GLN A 94 -12.03 -13.47 -28.08
C GLN A 94 -12.59 -14.84 -28.54
N VAL A 95 -13.42 -15.47 -27.71
CA VAL A 95 -14.00 -16.78 -28.00
C VAL A 95 -15.15 -16.67 -29.02
N ASN A 96 -15.96 -15.64 -28.85
CA ASN A 96 -17.06 -15.26 -29.74
C ASN A 96 -17.42 -13.78 -29.50
N ASP A 97 -18.45 -13.28 -30.18
CA ASP A 97 -18.86 -11.87 -30.07
C ASP A 97 -19.39 -11.48 -28.67
N LYS A 98 -19.68 -12.47 -27.81
CA LYS A 98 -20.26 -12.25 -26.48
C LYS A 98 -19.30 -12.59 -25.33
N PHE A 99 -18.11 -13.10 -25.63
CA PHE A 99 -17.21 -13.51 -24.56
C PHE A 99 -15.75 -13.45 -24.98
N SER A 100 -14.95 -12.84 -24.14
CA SER A 100 -13.49 -12.86 -24.20
C SER A 100 -12.89 -13.10 -22.82
N PHE A 101 -11.70 -13.64 -22.79
CA PHE A 101 -10.93 -13.81 -21.57
C PHE A 101 -9.45 -13.55 -21.81
N GLY A 102 -8.74 -13.30 -20.72
CA GLY A 102 -7.29 -13.12 -20.72
C GLY A 102 -6.64 -13.69 -19.49
N ILE A 103 -5.39 -14.08 -19.64
CA ILE A 103 -4.52 -14.50 -18.55
C ILE A 103 -3.20 -13.76 -18.67
N SER A 104 -2.66 -13.31 -17.53
CA SER A 104 -1.37 -12.64 -17.47
C SER A 104 -0.47 -13.33 -16.47
N ALA A 105 0.79 -13.55 -16.86
CA ALA A 105 1.86 -13.72 -15.90
C ALA A 105 2.28 -12.33 -15.42
N VAL A 106 2.43 -12.18 -14.11
CA VAL A 106 2.82 -10.93 -13.46
C VAL A 106 4.15 -11.14 -12.78
N LEU A 107 5.15 -10.33 -13.14
CA LEU A 107 6.45 -10.28 -12.49
C LEU A 107 6.56 -8.93 -11.78
N VAL A 108 7.08 -8.94 -10.57
CA VAL A 108 7.21 -7.72 -9.76
C VAL A 108 8.62 -7.59 -9.22
N ALA A 109 9.13 -6.38 -9.24
CA ALA A 109 10.27 -5.96 -8.46
C ALA A 109 9.80 -4.88 -7.49
N GLN A 110 10.18 -4.98 -6.22
CA GLN A 110 9.94 -3.93 -5.25
C GLN A 110 11.22 -3.55 -4.51
N THR A 111 11.26 -2.31 -4.06
CA THR A 111 12.34 -1.80 -3.20
C THR A 111 11.75 -1.30 -1.91
N PHE A 112 12.44 -1.56 -0.82
CA PHE A 112 12.05 -1.07 0.49
C PHE A 112 13.22 -0.43 1.22
N LYS A 113 12.88 0.56 2.05
CA LYS A 113 13.79 1.21 2.97
C LYS A 113 13.00 1.70 4.19
N ALA A 114 13.50 1.43 5.38
CA ALA A 114 13.00 2.01 6.64
C ALA A 114 14.12 2.69 7.41
N PHE A 115 13.80 3.77 8.07
CA PHE A 115 14.75 4.52 8.89
C PHE A 115 14.07 5.15 10.10
N GLY A 116 14.85 5.34 11.19
CA GLY A 116 14.39 5.94 12.44
C GLY A 116 13.46 5.06 13.27
N VAL A 117 13.44 3.74 13.04
CA VAL A 117 12.66 2.75 13.81
C VAL A 117 13.52 1.88 14.72
N GLY A 118 14.81 2.20 14.87
CA GLY A 118 15.74 1.43 15.72
C GLY A 118 15.36 1.34 17.20
N THR A 119 14.49 2.21 17.67
CA THR A 119 13.90 2.17 19.02
C THR A 119 13.10 0.90 19.29
N PHE A 120 12.60 0.25 18.24
CA PHE A 120 11.85 -1.01 18.36
C PHE A 120 12.75 -2.24 18.51
N ALA A 121 14.09 -2.09 18.60
CA ALA A 121 15.03 -3.19 18.76
C ALA A 121 14.66 -4.19 19.88
N PRO A 122 14.21 -3.79 21.08
CA PRO A 122 13.81 -4.72 22.12
C PRO A 122 12.58 -5.58 21.78
N TYR A 123 11.81 -5.16 20.76
CA TYR A 123 10.60 -5.88 20.32
C TYR A 123 10.89 -6.82 19.14
N THR A 124 12.15 -7.03 18.76
CA THR A 124 12.51 -7.94 17.66
C THR A 124 12.73 -9.37 18.13
N GLU A 125 12.52 -10.31 17.23
CA GLU A 125 12.79 -11.72 17.48
C GLU A 125 14.28 -11.94 17.80
N THR A 126 15.18 -11.35 17.03
CA THR A 126 16.64 -11.41 17.24
C THR A 126 17.04 -11.02 18.66
N PHE A 127 16.50 -9.91 19.18
CA PHE A 127 16.78 -9.46 20.53
C PHE A 127 16.30 -10.46 21.60
N ASN A 128 15.11 -11.03 21.39
CA ASN A 128 14.47 -11.91 22.36
C ASN A 128 14.95 -13.38 22.29
N LEU A 129 15.60 -13.79 21.22
CA LEU A 129 16.26 -15.10 21.07
C LEU A 129 17.71 -15.10 21.56
N SER A 130 18.26 -13.96 21.98
CA SER A 130 19.63 -13.85 22.47
C SER A 130 19.89 -14.82 23.64
N GLU A 131 21.01 -15.54 23.56
CA GLU A 131 21.42 -16.49 24.60
C GLU A 131 21.86 -15.79 25.92
N ASP A 132 22.29 -14.52 25.82
CA ASP A 132 22.72 -13.72 26.98
C ASP A 132 21.73 -12.55 27.23
N PRO A 133 20.77 -12.70 28.15
CA PRO A 133 19.84 -11.61 28.45
C PRO A 133 20.49 -10.35 29.05
N MET A 134 21.73 -10.46 29.53
CA MET A 134 22.51 -9.31 30.08
C MET A 134 23.24 -8.52 29.00
N ASN A 135 23.42 -9.13 27.82
CA ASN A 135 24.06 -8.53 26.66
C ASN A 135 23.35 -9.06 25.40
N PRO A 136 22.07 -8.66 25.15
CA PRO A 136 21.29 -9.19 24.07
C PRO A 136 21.85 -8.82 22.70
N ASP A 137 21.61 -9.71 21.72
CA ASP A 137 21.96 -9.48 20.33
C ASP A 137 21.11 -8.30 19.77
N MET A 138 21.80 -7.31 19.27
CA MET A 138 21.10 -6.16 18.66
C MET A 138 20.69 -6.49 17.23
N PRO A 139 19.41 -6.26 16.84
CA PRO A 139 18.93 -6.51 15.49
C PRO A 139 19.70 -5.64 14.48
N GLN A 140 20.26 -6.27 13.48
CA GLN A 140 21.01 -5.58 12.43
C GLN A 140 20.11 -5.24 11.24
N ASN A 141 19.01 -5.97 11.08
CA ASN A 141 18.11 -5.89 9.92
C ASN A 141 16.77 -5.21 10.29
N LEU A 142 16.81 -4.19 11.14
CA LEU A 142 15.61 -3.46 11.58
C LEU A 142 15.45 -2.10 10.91
N SER A 143 16.53 -1.33 10.79
CA SER A 143 16.45 0.10 10.45
C SER A 143 17.76 0.62 9.86
N ASN A 144 17.65 1.57 8.92
CA ASN A 144 18.79 2.29 8.32
C ASN A 144 19.72 1.41 7.45
N ASN A 145 19.26 0.30 6.93
CA ASN A 145 20.06 -0.64 6.11
C ASN A 145 20.11 -0.27 4.62
N GLY A 146 19.65 0.93 4.27
CA GLY A 146 19.62 1.35 2.86
C GLY A 146 18.40 0.85 2.13
N THR A 147 18.54 0.66 0.82
CA THR A 147 17.46 0.17 -0.04
C THR A 147 17.67 -1.30 -0.33
N ASP A 148 16.73 -2.11 0.08
CA ASP A 148 16.68 -3.53 -0.23
C ASP A 148 15.73 -3.82 -1.41
N TRP A 149 15.93 -4.97 -2.06
CA TRP A 149 15.19 -5.40 -3.24
C TRP A 149 14.52 -6.74 -3.01
N SER A 150 13.25 -6.82 -3.40
CA SER A 150 12.49 -8.06 -3.43
C SER A 150 11.87 -8.26 -4.80
N PHE A 151 11.77 -9.52 -5.23
CA PHE A 151 11.21 -9.92 -6.50
C PHE A 151 10.14 -10.97 -6.30
N GLY A 152 9.11 -10.93 -7.13
CA GLY A 152 8.02 -11.87 -6.99
C GLY A 152 7.25 -12.08 -8.27
N ALA A 153 6.32 -13.03 -8.20
CA ALA A 153 5.46 -13.38 -9.31
C ALA A 153 4.06 -13.75 -8.86
N GLY A 154 3.13 -13.57 -9.77
CA GLY A 154 1.74 -13.98 -9.63
C GLY A 154 1.06 -14.05 -10.98
N PHE A 155 -0.26 -14.06 -10.98
CA PHE A 155 -1.03 -14.09 -12.21
C PHE A 155 -2.30 -13.24 -12.11
N LYS A 156 -2.85 -12.90 -13.30
CA LYS A 156 -4.18 -12.30 -13.43
C LYS A 156 -5.01 -13.14 -14.38
N VAL A 157 -6.30 -13.24 -14.10
CA VAL A 157 -7.29 -13.82 -15.02
C VAL A 157 -8.42 -12.80 -15.17
N GLY A 158 -8.82 -12.52 -16.40
CA GLY A 158 -9.89 -11.57 -16.69
C GLY A 158 -10.89 -12.10 -17.70
N PHE A 159 -12.15 -11.67 -17.54
CA PHE A 159 -13.27 -11.98 -18.42
C PHE A 159 -13.98 -10.71 -18.81
N HIS A 160 -14.45 -10.68 -20.05
CA HIS A 160 -15.31 -9.61 -20.54
C HIS A 160 -16.47 -10.20 -21.38
N ALA A 161 -17.68 -9.75 -21.10
CA ALA A 161 -18.90 -10.23 -21.75
C ALA A 161 -19.84 -9.06 -22.09
N PRO A 162 -19.95 -8.64 -23.37
CA PRO A 162 -21.06 -7.83 -23.83
C PRO A 162 -22.35 -8.68 -23.78
N LEU A 163 -23.25 -8.35 -22.83
CA LEU A 163 -24.50 -9.09 -22.62
C LEU A 163 -25.57 -8.67 -23.60
N SER A 164 -25.59 -7.41 -24.00
CA SER A 164 -26.51 -6.80 -24.94
C SER A 164 -25.90 -5.52 -25.52
N ASP A 165 -26.59 -4.85 -26.43
CA ASP A 165 -26.17 -3.54 -26.95
C ASP A 165 -26.10 -2.46 -25.84
N LYS A 166 -26.69 -2.72 -24.67
CA LYS A 166 -26.76 -1.76 -23.56
C LYS A 166 -25.88 -2.14 -22.37
N PHE A 167 -25.44 -3.37 -22.23
CA PHE A 167 -24.72 -3.83 -21.04
C PHE A 167 -23.51 -4.69 -21.38
N SER A 168 -22.39 -4.38 -20.74
CA SER A 168 -21.20 -5.20 -20.73
C SER A 168 -20.76 -5.50 -19.28
N LEU A 169 -20.20 -6.68 -19.05
CA LEU A 169 -19.62 -7.08 -17.77
C LEU A 169 -18.13 -7.32 -17.89
N GLY A 170 -17.42 -7.03 -16.82
CA GLY A 170 -16.01 -7.36 -16.63
C GLY A 170 -15.77 -8.01 -15.27
N LEU A 171 -14.88 -9.00 -15.23
CA LEU A 171 -14.39 -9.62 -14.00
C LEU A 171 -12.88 -9.81 -14.14
N MET A 172 -12.12 -9.46 -13.10
CA MET A 172 -10.69 -9.69 -13.05
C MET A 172 -10.28 -10.11 -11.64
N TYR A 173 -9.50 -11.18 -11.56
CA TYR A 173 -8.83 -11.63 -10.36
C TYR A 173 -7.32 -11.51 -10.53
N GLN A 174 -6.64 -10.93 -9.56
CA GLN A 174 -5.20 -10.98 -9.39
C GLN A 174 -4.90 -11.84 -8.17
N SER A 175 -4.06 -12.84 -8.33
CA SER A 175 -3.54 -13.61 -7.20
C SER A 175 -2.72 -12.74 -6.24
N LYS A 176 -2.49 -13.21 -5.03
CA LYS A 176 -1.35 -12.74 -4.23
C LYS A 176 -0.10 -12.78 -5.11
N ILE A 177 0.76 -11.79 -5.04
CA ILE A 177 2.07 -11.82 -5.65
C ILE A 177 3.03 -12.27 -4.55
N TRP A 178 3.54 -13.48 -4.71
CA TRP A 178 4.52 -14.05 -3.79
C TRP A 178 5.87 -13.39 -4.03
N MET A 179 6.34 -12.68 -3.05
CA MET A 179 7.60 -11.96 -3.08
C MET A 179 8.66 -12.76 -2.30
N ASN A 180 9.94 -12.59 -2.59
CA ASN A 180 10.97 -13.01 -1.65
C ASN A 180 11.13 -11.96 -0.55
N GLU A 181 11.66 -12.37 0.57
CA GLU A 181 11.84 -11.55 1.77
C GLU A 181 12.77 -10.35 1.51
N PHE A 182 12.61 -9.31 2.32
CA PHE A 182 13.56 -8.23 2.45
C PHE A 182 14.61 -8.58 3.51
N ASP A 183 15.73 -9.16 3.09
CA ASP A 183 16.78 -9.65 3.98
C ASP A 183 17.35 -8.56 4.91
N ASP A 184 17.52 -7.34 4.38
CA ASP A 184 18.00 -6.18 5.14
C ASP A 184 16.97 -5.63 6.14
N TYR A 185 15.72 -6.15 6.11
CA TYR A 185 14.61 -5.78 6.99
C TYR A 185 13.94 -6.99 7.65
N ALA A 186 14.66 -8.10 7.77
CA ALA A 186 14.19 -9.34 8.40
C ALA A 186 13.78 -9.16 9.87
N ASP A 187 14.33 -8.19 10.59
CA ASP A 187 13.96 -7.86 11.97
C ASP A 187 12.75 -6.89 12.05
N LEU A 188 12.19 -6.45 10.91
CA LEU A 188 11.08 -5.49 10.88
C LEU A 188 9.74 -6.14 10.52
N PHE A 189 9.71 -6.87 9.41
CA PHE A 189 8.50 -7.47 8.88
C PHE A 189 8.27 -8.86 9.44
N ALA A 190 6.99 -9.27 9.56
CA ALA A 190 6.63 -10.63 9.90
C ALA A 190 7.28 -11.64 8.95
N GLU A 191 7.40 -12.89 9.37
CA GLU A 191 7.98 -13.98 8.56
C GLU A 191 9.39 -13.63 8.04
N GLN A 192 10.22 -12.97 8.89
CA GLN A 192 11.61 -12.61 8.64
C GLN A 192 11.83 -11.76 7.37
N GLY A 193 10.93 -10.83 7.12
CA GLY A 193 11.06 -9.89 6.01
C GLY A 193 10.05 -10.05 4.87
N ASP A 194 9.02 -10.92 5.04
CA ASP A 194 7.98 -11.09 4.01
C ASP A 194 7.15 -9.83 3.82
N PHE A 195 6.98 -9.45 2.59
CA PHE A 195 6.10 -8.35 2.19
C PHE A 195 5.45 -8.62 0.85
N ASP A 196 4.58 -9.62 0.83
CA ASP A 196 3.79 -10.00 -0.32
C ASP A 196 2.82 -8.89 -0.77
N ILE A 197 2.30 -9.00 -1.98
CA ILE A 197 1.29 -8.05 -2.48
C ILE A 197 -0.07 -8.76 -2.48
N PRO A 198 -1.09 -8.19 -1.82
CA PRO A 198 -2.37 -8.86 -1.61
C PRO A 198 -3.10 -9.17 -2.91
N ALA A 199 -3.86 -10.26 -2.88
CA ALA A 199 -4.79 -10.61 -3.94
C ALA A 199 -5.92 -9.57 -4.06
N ASN A 200 -6.51 -9.45 -5.25
CA ASN A 200 -7.70 -8.62 -5.45
C ASN A 200 -8.64 -9.16 -6.51
N LEU A 201 -9.91 -8.82 -6.36
CA LEU A 201 -10.99 -9.15 -7.29
C LEU A 201 -11.69 -7.87 -7.72
N LYS A 202 -11.88 -7.70 -9.03
CA LYS A 202 -12.62 -6.56 -9.60
C LYS A 202 -13.80 -7.07 -10.42
N PHE A 203 -14.95 -6.51 -10.16
CA PHE A 203 -16.18 -6.73 -10.96
C PHE A 203 -16.67 -5.38 -11.48
N GLY A 204 -17.00 -5.32 -12.77
CA GLY A 204 -17.46 -4.10 -13.41
C GLY A 204 -18.65 -4.30 -14.33
N VAL A 205 -19.50 -3.29 -14.40
CA VAL A 205 -20.63 -3.19 -15.32
C VAL A 205 -20.52 -1.88 -16.09
N THR A 206 -20.66 -1.96 -17.42
CA THR A 206 -20.82 -0.79 -18.28
C THR A 206 -22.25 -0.75 -18.81
N PHE A 207 -22.92 0.39 -18.63
CA PHE A 207 -24.19 0.71 -19.25
C PHE A 207 -23.96 1.70 -20.41
N HIS A 208 -24.19 1.24 -21.64
CA HIS A 208 -24.15 2.05 -22.87
C HIS A 208 -25.43 2.88 -22.95
N ALA A 209 -25.41 4.08 -22.34
CA ALA A 209 -26.57 4.94 -22.21
C ALA A 209 -26.99 5.55 -23.57
N SER A 210 -26.03 5.81 -24.45
CA SER A 210 -26.20 6.21 -25.84
C SER A 210 -24.97 5.81 -26.66
N ASP A 211 -24.97 6.09 -27.97
CA ASP A 211 -23.84 5.84 -28.86
C ASP A 211 -22.57 6.61 -28.44
N THR A 212 -22.70 7.66 -27.63
CA THR A 212 -21.60 8.54 -27.20
C THR A 212 -21.37 8.55 -25.69
N LEU A 213 -22.22 7.90 -24.87
CA LEU A 213 -22.15 7.95 -23.42
C LEU A 213 -22.20 6.56 -22.80
N ASP A 214 -21.10 6.20 -22.12
CA ASP A 214 -21.01 5.03 -21.26
C ASP A 214 -21.01 5.44 -19.79
N LEU A 215 -21.74 4.69 -18.97
CA LEU A 215 -21.71 4.78 -17.52
C LEU A 215 -21.12 3.48 -16.96
N ASN A 216 -20.15 3.59 -16.06
CA ASN A 216 -19.44 2.46 -15.49
C ASN A 216 -19.68 2.39 -13.98
N PHE A 217 -19.79 1.18 -13.48
CA PHE A 217 -19.82 0.87 -12.07
C PHE A 217 -18.88 -0.30 -11.79
N ASP A 218 -17.97 -0.16 -10.84
CA ASP A 218 -17.02 -1.21 -10.45
C ASP A 218 -17.01 -1.40 -8.94
N ILE A 219 -16.76 -2.64 -8.52
CA ILE A 219 -16.42 -3.02 -7.14
C ILE A 219 -15.07 -3.71 -7.19
N GLU A 220 -14.19 -3.34 -6.28
CA GLU A 220 -12.90 -3.99 -6.07
C GLU A 220 -12.79 -4.44 -4.61
N GLN A 221 -12.46 -5.71 -4.40
CA GLN A 221 -12.09 -6.27 -3.11
C GLN A 221 -10.59 -6.50 -3.08
N ILE A 222 -9.92 -6.06 -2.00
CA ILE A 222 -8.49 -6.26 -1.74
C ILE A 222 -8.38 -7.01 -0.42
N TRP A 223 -7.64 -8.13 -0.40
CA TRP A 223 -7.45 -8.95 0.79
C TRP A 223 -6.10 -8.66 1.43
N TYR A 224 -6.03 -7.60 2.24
CA TYR A 224 -4.83 -7.27 3.00
C TYR A 224 -4.54 -8.33 4.06
N SER A 225 -5.58 -9.02 4.56
CA SER A 225 -5.48 -10.13 5.52
C SER A 225 -4.64 -11.33 5.04
N ASP A 226 -4.34 -11.40 3.74
CA ASP A 226 -3.47 -12.43 3.18
C ASP A 226 -1.96 -12.15 3.37
N VAL A 227 -1.58 -10.99 3.96
CA VAL A 227 -0.19 -10.53 4.10
C VAL A 227 0.07 -10.09 5.53
N ASP A 228 0.75 -10.93 6.31
CA ASP A 228 0.94 -10.75 7.76
C ASP A 228 1.65 -9.45 8.12
N SER A 229 2.66 -9.04 7.39
CA SER A 229 3.35 -7.75 7.58
C SER A 229 2.44 -6.53 7.40
N VAL A 230 1.33 -6.68 6.69
CA VAL A 230 0.33 -5.62 6.47
C VAL A 230 -0.83 -5.73 7.47
N ALA A 231 -1.37 -6.94 7.64
CA ALA A 231 -2.62 -7.17 8.38
C ALA A 231 -2.43 -7.45 9.88
N ASN A 232 -1.29 -8.02 10.29
CA ASN A 232 -1.08 -8.31 11.70
C ASN A 232 -1.22 -7.05 12.55
N PRO A 233 -2.03 -7.10 13.63
CA PRO A 233 -2.21 -5.95 14.50
C PRO A 233 -0.93 -5.68 15.31
N ILE A 234 -0.65 -4.41 15.56
CA ILE A 234 0.48 -3.98 16.39
C ILE A 234 0.43 -4.60 17.80
N GLN A 235 -0.76 -4.96 18.27
CA GLN A 235 -0.98 -5.59 19.58
C GLN A 235 -0.30 -6.96 19.71
N ASN A 236 0.04 -7.64 18.60
CA ASN A 236 0.82 -8.88 18.66
C ASN A 236 2.13 -8.65 19.41
N LEU A 237 2.75 -7.47 19.26
CA LEU A 237 3.98 -7.12 19.98
C LEU A 237 3.84 -7.14 21.50
N PHE A 238 2.63 -7.05 22.06
CA PHE A 238 2.44 -7.13 23.51
C PHE A 238 2.63 -8.54 24.06
N ALA A 239 2.55 -9.57 23.20
CA ALA A 239 2.93 -10.94 23.54
C ALA A 239 4.44 -11.19 23.45
N CYS A 240 5.22 -10.33 22.76
CA CYS A 240 6.66 -10.39 22.68
C CYS A 240 7.28 -10.14 24.07
N PRO A 241 8.26 -10.95 24.54
CA PRO A 241 8.89 -10.76 25.84
C PRO A 241 9.50 -9.36 26.04
N GLY A 242 10.07 -8.79 24.99
CA GLY A 242 10.68 -7.45 25.00
C GLY A 242 9.69 -6.31 25.24
N ALA A 243 8.40 -6.54 25.06
CA ALA A 243 7.36 -5.54 25.37
C ALA A 243 7.18 -5.34 26.89
N MET A 244 7.72 -6.26 27.72
CA MET A 244 7.65 -6.22 29.18
C MET A 244 6.22 -6.17 29.75
N GLN A 245 5.23 -6.65 28.99
CA GLN A 245 3.81 -6.74 29.39
C GLN A 245 3.44 -8.15 29.86
N GLY A 246 4.46 -9.00 30.14
CA GLY A 246 4.27 -10.37 30.59
C GLY A 246 4.05 -11.39 29.48
N GLY A 247 4.16 -11.00 28.22
CA GLY A 247 4.18 -11.89 27.06
C GLY A 247 5.44 -12.77 27.05
N MET A 248 5.32 -13.95 26.43
CA MET A 248 6.41 -14.93 26.33
C MET A 248 6.49 -15.54 24.93
N ASP A 249 5.77 -14.96 23.97
CA ASP A 249 5.71 -15.45 22.60
C ASP A 249 6.68 -14.70 21.70
N VAL A 250 7.82 -15.33 21.43
CA VAL A 250 8.87 -14.72 20.58
C VAL A 250 8.41 -14.62 19.12
N SER A 251 7.54 -15.50 18.65
CA SER A 251 7.00 -15.40 17.28
C SER A 251 6.15 -14.16 17.06
N SER A 252 5.65 -13.53 18.12
CA SER A 252 4.92 -12.26 18.08
C SER A 252 5.81 -11.02 18.08
N CYS A 253 7.13 -11.19 18.17
CA CYS A 253 8.08 -10.08 18.04
C CYS A 253 8.22 -9.65 16.56
N LEU A 254 8.71 -8.43 16.31
CA LEU A 254 9.08 -7.99 14.97
C LEU A 254 10.10 -8.97 14.35
N GLY A 255 9.92 -9.32 13.10
CA GLY A 255 10.70 -10.35 12.42
C GLY A 255 10.15 -11.76 12.62
N GLY A 256 9.39 -12.05 13.69
CA GLY A 256 8.78 -13.36 13.92
C GLY A 256 7.55 -13.63 13.06
N ASP A 257 7.13 -14.90 12.97
CA ASP A 257 6.04 -15.35 12.08
C ASP A 257 4.70 -14.63 12.36
N ASN A 258 4.44 -14.24 13.60
CA ASN A 258 3.24 -13.48 13.99
C ASN A 258 3.58 -12.03 14.37
N GLY A 259 4.70 -11.51 13.90
CA GLY A 259 5.17 -10.15 14.21
C GLY A 259 4.13 -9.09 13.93
N GLY A 260 4.10 -8.04 14.77
CA GLY A 260 3.15 -6.93 14.58
C GLY A 260 3.40 -6.19 13.26
N GLY A 261 2.32 -5.92 12.53
CA GLY A 261 2.31 -5.21 11.26
C GLY A 261 1.55 -3.88 11.35
N PHE A 262 0.95 -3.46 10.23
CA PHE A 262 0.17 -2.22 10.15
C PHE A 262 -1.27 -2.36 10.62
N GLY A 263 -1.79 -3.58 10.79
CA GLY A 263 -3.16 -3.85 11.22
C GLY A 263 -4.21 -3.39 10.22
N TRP A 264 -3.96 -3.58 8.91
CA TRP A 264 -4.90 -3.18 7.87
C TRP A 264 -5.94 -4.27 7.63
N ASP A 265 -7.21 -3.85 7.65
CA ASP A 265 -8.34 -4.66 7.26
C ASP A 265 -8.46 -4.81 5.74
N ASP A 266 -9.20 -5.83 5.31
CA ASP A 266 -9.60 -5.99 3.92
C ASP A 266 -10.42 -4.79 3.44
N MET A 267 -10.18 -4.39 2.18
CA MET A 267 -10.75 -3.17 1.64
C MET A 267 -11.69 -3.44 0.47
N THR A 268 -12.90 -2.87 0.53
CA THR A 268 -13.84 -2.83 -0.60
C THR A 268 -13.92 -1.43 -1.17
N VAL A 269 -13.66 -1.30 -2.48
CA VAL A 269 -13.68 -0.01 -3.20
C VAL A 269 -14.82 -0.01 -4.23
N PHE A 270 -15.69 0.99 -4.14
CA PHE A 270 -16.75 1.25 -5.12
C PHE A 270 -16.31 2.37 -6.06
N LYS A 271 -16.57 2.18 -7.37
CA LYS A 271 -16.21 3.18 -8.39
C LYS A 271 -17.40 3.42 -9.32
N VAL A 272 -17.62 4.69 -9.65
CA VAL A 272 -18.56 5.09 -10.68
C VAL A 272 -17.87 6.00 -11.66
N GLY A 273 -18.21 5.89 -12.94
CA GLY A 273 -17.59 6.70 -13.97
C GLY A 273 -18.49 6.95 -15.16
N ALA A 274 -18.13 7.97 -15.92
CA ALA A 274 -18.75 8.29 -17.20
C ALA A 274 -17.67 8.49 -18.26
N ARG A 275 -17.88 7.95 -19.45
CA ARG A 275 -17.11 8.19 -20.66
C ARG A 275 -18.01 8.83 -21.68
N TRP A 276 -17.67 10.02 -22.14
CA TRP A 276 -18.48 10.82 -23.03
C TRP A 276 -17.68 11.27 -24.27
N GLU A 277 -18.11 10.84 -25.44
CA GLU A 277 -17.57 11.27 -26.72
C GLU A 277 -18.21 12.58 -27.16
N VAL A 278 -17.38 13.59 -27.43
CA VAL A 278 -17.79 14.94 -27.78
C VAL A 278 -17.20 15.32 -29.15
N GLY A 279 -18.05 15.31 -30.15
CA GLY A 279 -17.60 15.47 -31.53
C GLY A 279 -16.79 14.27 -32.01
N GLU A 280 -15.88 14.49 -32.96
CA GLU A 280 -15.09 13.42 -33.58
C GLU A 280 -13.75 13.17 -32.89
N ASP A 281 -13.22 14.17 -32.18
CA ASP A 281 -11.84 14.18 -31.69
C ASP A 281 -11.70 13.98 -30.19
N TRP A 282 -12.75 14.24 -29.40
CA TRP A 282 -12.65 14.33 -27.96
C TRP A 282 -13.44 13.24 -27.23
N THR A 283 -12.80 12.63 -26.22
CA THR A 283 -13.47 11.78 -25.24
C THR A 283 -13.17 12.31 -23.85
N TRP A 284 -14.20 12.71 -23.12
CA TRP A 284 -14.12 13.14 -21.73
C TRP A 284 -14.43 11.96 -20.80
N ARG A 285 -13.78 11.97 -19.63
CA ARG A 285 -14.02 10.99 -18.57
C ARG A 285 -14.13 11.68 -17.24
N PHE A 286 -15.05 11.18 -16.43
CA PHE A 286 -15.29 11.61 -15.06
C PHE A 286 -15.43 10.37 -14.20
N GLY A 287 -14.90 10.41 -12.99
CA GLY A 287 -14.99 9.28 -12.09
C GLY A 287 -14.98 9.71 -10.63
N TYR A 288 -15.57 8.86 -9.83
CA TYR A 288 -15.51 8.92 -8.37
C TYR A 288 -15.27 7.52 -7.83
N SER A 289 -14.41 7.38 -6.85
CA SER A 289 -14.25 6.14 -6.10
C SER A 289 -14.29 6.42 -4.60
N TYR A 290 -14.84 5.44 -3.88
CA TYR A 290 -14.90 5.42 -2.43
C TYR A 290 -14.51 4.05 -1.92
N GLY A 291 -13.63 4.01 -0.94
CA GLY A 291 -13.32 2.84 -0.14
C GLY A 291 -12.99 3.31 1.26
N GLU A 292 -13.59 2.69 2.26
CA GLU A 292 -13.27 2.96 3.65
C GLU A 292 -11.78 2.66 3.89
N GLN A 293 -11.08 3.53 4.59
CA GLN A 293 -9.67 3.34 4.88
C GLN A 293 -9.45 2.10 5.77
N PRO A 294 -8.38 1.31 5.57
CA PRO A 294 -8.25 -0.01 6.17
C PRO A 294 -7.70 -0.02 7.60
N ILE A 295 -7.45 1.14 8.21
CA ILE A 295 -6.70 1.26 9.47
C ILE A 295 -7.64 1.51 10.65
N ASP A 296 -7.71 0.60 11.60
CA ASP A 296 -8.44 0.79 12.85
C ASP A 296 -7.79 1.85 13.75
N LYS A 297 -8.62 2.47 14.62
CA LYS A 297 -8.18 3.55 15.52
C LYS A 297 -7.16 3.12 16.59
N ASP A 298 -7.01 1.85 16.80
CA ASP A 298 -6.04 1.26 17.73
C ASP A 298 -4.74 0.80 17.02
N GLN A 299 -4.59 1.09 15.71
CA GLN A 299 -3.41 0.75 14.91
C GLN A 299 -2.59 2.02 14.56
N MET A 300 -2.48 2.98 15.50
CA MET A 300 -1.97 4.31 15.16
C MET A 300 -0.45 4.39 14.98
N THR A 301 0.33 3.70 15.80
CA THR A 301 1.77 3.97 15.95
C THR A 301 2.57 3.61 14.70
N PHE A 302 2.39 2.42 14.12
CA PHE A 302 3.11 2.03 12.90
C PHE A 302 2.55 2.73 11.66
N ASN A 303 1.28 3.07 11.68
CA ASN A 303 0.64 3.77 10.57
C ASN A 303 1.05 5.25 10.42
N ILE A 304 1.86 5.79 11.33
CA ILE A 304 2.61 7.03 11.08
C ILE A 304 3.53 6.86 9.86
N LEU A 305 4.11 5.67 9.66
CA LEU A 305 4.97 5.37 8.51
C LEU A 305 4.19 5.21 7.20
N ALA A 306 2.92 4.76 7.28
CA ALA A 306 2.09 4.44 6.12
C ALA A 306 0.62 4.89 6.31
N PRO A 307 0.33 6.21 6.41
CA PRO A 307 -0.99 6.72 6.75
C PRO A 307 -1.98 6.64 5.59
N ALA A 308 -2.52 5.45 5.29
CA ALA A 308 -3.43 5.19 4.16
C ALA A 308 -4.88 5.61 4.47
N VAL A 309 -5.12 6.90 4.72
CA VAL A 309 -6.42 7.41 5.19
C VAL A 309 -7.33 8.00 4.13
N VAL A 310 -6.90 8.15 2.89
CA VAL A 310 -7.76 8.72 1.86
C VAL A 310 -8.81 7.71 1.42
N GLU A 311 -10.07 8.11 1.41
CA GLU A 311 -11.22 7.26 1.08
C GLU A 311 -11.86 7.63 -0.25
N SER A 312 -11.97 8.91 -0.54
CA SER A 312 -12.64 9.45 -1.72
C SER A 312 -11.63 9.93 -2.76
N HIS A 313 -11.87 9.59 -4.02
CA HIS A 313 -11.08 10.08 -5.14
C HIS A 313 -12.00 10.61 -6.24
N PHE A 314 -11.74 11.83 -6.69
CA PHE A 314 -12.38 12.43 -7.83
C PHE A 314 -11.42 12.43 -9.00
N THR A 315 -11.87 11.97 -10.15
CA THR A 315 -11.06 11.91 -11.37
C THR A 315 -11.74 12.60 -12.53
N THR A 316 -10.96 13.28 -13.35
CA THR A 316 -11.40 13.78 -14.64
C THR A 316 -10.27 13.68 -15.63
N GLY A 317 -10.61 13.58 -16.92
CA GLY A 317 -9.59 13.53 -17.96
C GLY A 317 -10.18 13.58 -19.36
N PHE A 318 -9.31 13.70 -20.33
CA PHE A 318 -9.72 13.67 -21.73
C PHE A 318 -8.74 12.90 -22.60
N THR A 319 -9.23 12.41 -23.72
CA THR A 319 -8.45 11.93 -24.86
C THR A 319 -8.70 12.87 -26.03
N LEU A 320 -7.63 13.22 -26.71
CA LEU A 320 -7.65 13.94 -27.99
C LEU A 320 -7.10 13.02 -29.10
N GLU A 321 -7.92 12.72 -30.10
CA GLU A 321 -7.57 11.89 -31.27
C GLU A 321 -7.84 12.62 -32.58
N ARG A 322 -7.02 13.60 -32.93
CA ARG A 322 -7.13 14.34 -34.22
C ARG A 322 -6.66 13.55 -35.44
N THR A 323 -5.81 12.59 -35.21
CA THR A 323 -5.34 11.68 -36.26
C THR A 323 -5.72 10.27 -35.86
N PRO A 324 -6.47 9.53 -36.70
CA PRO A 324 -6.88 8.16 -36.36
C PRO A 324 -5.72 7.29 -35.90
N GLY A 325 -5.88 6.66 -34.73
CA GLY A 325 -4.87 5.82 -34.10
C GLY A 325 -3.76 6.55 -33.36
N ARG A 326 -3.88 7.89 -33.19
CA ARG A 326 -2.95 8.68 -32.36
C ARG A 326 -3.71 9.43 -31.28
N GLN A 327 -3.52 9.03 -30.03
CA GLN A 327 -4.25 9.58 -28.90
C GLN A 327 -3.31 10.24 -27.92
N PHE A 328 -3.64 11.46 -27.52
CA PHE A 328 -3.04 12.15 -26.40
C PHE A 328 -4.04 12.18 -25.24
N ASN A 329 -3.60 11.76 -24.05
CA ASN A 329 -4.45 11.68 -22.88
C ASN A 329 -3.89 12.55 -21.75
N ILE A 330 -4.79 13.20 -21.03
CA ILE A 330 -4.52 13.85 -19.74
C ILE A 330 -5.54 13.37 -18.73
N ALA A 331 -5.10 13.07 -17.52
CA ALA A 331 -5.97 12.81 -16.40
C ALA A 331 -5.51 13.57 -15.15
N LEU A 332 -6.46 13.94 -14.33
CA LEU A 332 -6.28 14.56 -13.02
C LEU A 332 -7.06 13.75 -11.99
N LYS A 333 -6.41 13.41 -10.88
CA LYS A 333 -7.05 12.78 -9.71
C LYS A 333 -6.82 13.65 -8.48
N TYR A 334 -7.85 13.79 -7.69
CA TYR A 334 -7.84 14.50 -6.41
C TYR A 334 -8.47 13.63 -5.34
N ALA A 335 -7.73 13.41 -4.26
CA ALA A 335 -8.22 12.82 -3.03
C ALA A 335 -8.27 13.92 -1.96
N PRO A 336 -9.46 14.33 -1.48
CA PRO A 336 -9.60 15.33 -0.45
C PRO A 336 -8.99 14.87 0.86
N GLU A 337 -8.64 15.84 1.72
CA GLU A 337 -8.08 15.53 3.03
C GLU A 337 -9.02 14.64 3.84
N ASN A 338 -8.49 13.53 4.31
CA ASN A 338 -9.09 12.70 5.36
C ASN A 338 -8.08 12.54 6.52
N SER A 339 -8.58 12.17 7.69
CA SER A 339 -7.76 12.06 8.91
C SER A 339 -8.26 10.96 9.82
N GLN A 340 -7.33 10.33 10.52
CA GLN A 340 -7.60 9.40 11.60
C GLN A 340 -7.00 9.92 12.89
N THR A 341 -7.65 9.64 14.02
CA THR A 341 -7.16 9.96 15.36
C THR A 341 -7.42 8.78 16.27
N GLY A 342 -6.42 8.40 17.03
CA GLY A 342 -6.51 7.30 17.99
C GLY A 342 -5.33 7.32 18.97
N PRO A 343 -5.35 6.45 19.97
CA PRO A 343 -4.30 6.38 20.98
C PRO A 343 -2.99 5.86 20.36
N GLN A 344 -1.85 6.30 20.91
CA GLN A 344 -0.60 5.58 20.65
C GLN A 344 -0.60 4.21 21.37
N ASN A 345 0.09 3.21 20.77
CA ASN A 345 -0.02 1.83 21.23
C ASN A 345 0.92 1.49 22.40
N PHE A 346 1.99 2.27 22.61
CA PHE A 346 3.03 1.99 23.59
C PHE A 346 3.04 3.00 24.75
N ASP A 347 1.95 3.73 24.92
CA ASP A 347 1.84 4.70 26.00
C ASP A 347 2.06 4.08 27.38
N GLY A 348 2.79 4.82 28.19
CA GLY A 348 2.99 4.57 29.61
C GLY A 348 1.73 4.83 30.43
N PRO A 349 1.91 5.34 31.66
CA PRO A 349 0.79 5.63 32.55
C PRO A 349 -0.30 6.47 31.88
N PRO A 350 -1.59 6.27 32.22
CA PRO A 350 -2.73 6.95 31.55
C PRO A 350 -2.68 8.48 31.54
N ASP A 351 -1.93 9.09 32.45
CA ASP A 351 -1.71 10.54 32.54
C ASP A 351 -0.73 11.09 31.49
N LEU A 352 0.03 10.22 30.83
CA LEU A 352 0.92 10.55 29.71
C LEU A 352 0.35 10.13 28.35
N ALA A 353 -0.77 9.42 28.32
CA ALA A 353 -1.42 8.98 27.10
C ALA A 353 -1.77 10.16 26.19
N GLN A 354 -1.37 10.06 24.93
CA GLN A 354 -1.65 11.06 23.90
C GLN A 354 -2.25 10.41 22.67
N ASP A 355 -3.20 11.12 22.06
CA ASP A 355 -3.69 10.71 20.74
C ASP A 355 -2.71 11.10 19.66
N VAL A 356 -2.51 10.17 18.72
CA VAL A 356 -1.85 10.42 17.45
C VAL A 356 -2.93 10.80 16.43
N LYS A 357 -2.67 11.83 15.65
CA LYS A 357 -3.50 12.21 14.51
C LYS A 357 -2.64 12.36 13.28
N TRP A 358 -2.97 11.62 12.25
CA TRP A 358 -2.42 11.85 10.93
C TRP A 358 -3.53 12.19 9.93
N LYS A 359 -3.14 12.85 8.85
CA LYS A 359 -4.04 13.29 7.78
C LYS A 359 -3.30 13.32 6.46
N MET A 360 -4.03 13.07 5.37
CA MET A 360 -3.51 13.03 4.02
C MET A 360 -4.50 13.63 3.03
N TYR A 361 -3.99 14.27 2.00
CA TYR A 361 -4.67 14.57 0.74
C TYR A 361 -3.71 14.30 -0.41
N GLN A 362 -4.22 14.05 -1.60
CA GLN A 362 -3.38 13.70 -2.76
C GLN A 362 -3.86 14.38 -4.04
N TRP A 363 -2.90 14.70 -4.90
CA TRP A 363 -3.13 15.10 -6.30
C TRP A 363 -2.28 14.22 -7.20
N GLU A 364 -2.86 13.83 -8.34
CA GLU A 364 -2.12 13.11 -9.37
C GLU A 364 -2.46 13.72 -10.73
N ILE A 365 -1.44 13.91 -11.54
CA ILE A 365 -1.57 14.34 -12.95
C ILE A 365 -0.90 13.27 -13.79
N GLU A 366 -1.66 12.71 -14.73
CA GLU A 366 -1.17 11.75 -15.71
C GLU A 366 -1.20 12.35 -17.10
N ALA A 367 -0.16 12.07 -17.89
CA ALA A 367 -0.12 12.37 -19.32
C ALA A 367 0.39 11.14 -20.08
N SER A 368 -0.33 10.73 -21.13
CA SER A 368 0.10 9.60 -21.95
C SER A 368 -0.15 9.84 -23.44
N TYR A 369 0.64 9.14 -24.25
CA TYR A 369 0.49 9.15 -25.70
C TYR A 369 0.45 7.71 -26.22
N SER A 370 -0.54 7.40 -27.07
CA SER A 370 -0.67 6.10 -27.70
C SER A 370 -0.81 6.21 -29.21
N TRP A 371 -0.35 5.17 -29.91
CA TRP A 371 -0.44 5.10 -31.37
C TRP A 371 -0.66 3.67 -31.84
N ARG A 372 -1.33 3.54 -32.98
CA ARG A 372 -1.49 2.26 -33.71
C ARG A 372 -0.54 2.25 -34.89
N PHE A 373 0.05 1.09 -35.18
CA PHE A 373 0.93 0.84 -36.33
C PHE A 373 0.15 0.15 -37.44
#